data_ebead880faaf9b617124d1e445c2aa75
#
_entry.id   ebead880faaf9b617124d1e445c2aa75
#
_cell.length_a   1.000
_cell.length_b   1.000
_cell.length_c   1.000
_cell.angle_alpha   90.00
_cell.angle_beta   90.00
_cell.angle_gamma   90.00
#
_symmetry.space_group_name_H-M   'P 1'
#
loop_
_entity.id
_entity.type
_entity.pdbx_description
1 polymer ?
#
loop_
_entity_poly.entity_id
_entity_poly.type
_entity_poly.pdbx_seq_one_letter_code
_entity_poly.pdbx_strand_id
1 'polypeptide(L)'
;MVSHPILELQNINKSFGHVQANKDISLKINKGDIHGIIGENGAGKSTLMSIVYGFYQADSGNIKINDKITEIKSPHESILNGIGMVHQHFMLVENFTVVENIILGFEGEFVFGEKLSQAKESLMKLCEDYN
;
A
#
# COMPACT_ATOMS: atom_id res chain seq x y z
N MET A 1 10.06 27.36 3.00
CA MET A 1 10.60 25.99 3.14
C MET A 1 10.12 25.20 1.95
N VAL A 2 10.98 24.62 1.16
CA VAL A 2 10.58 23.73 0.06
C VAL A 2 10.11 22.44 0.71
N SER A 3 8.80 22.15 0.70
CA SER A 3 8.28 20.88 1.19
C SER A 3 8.62 19.82 0.15
N HIS A 4 9.47 18.88 0.53
CA HIS A 4 9.74 17.71 -0.32
C HIS A 4 8.57 16.73 -0.19
N PRO A 5 7.98 16.27 -1.31
CA PRO A 5 6.88 15.32 -1.26
C PRO A 5 7.35 13.97 -0.70
N ILE A 6 6.53 13.36 0.15
CA ILE A 6 6.80 12.01 0.66
C ILE A 6 6.57 10.95 -0.42
N LEU A 7 5.60 11.20 -1.33
CA LEU A 7 5.30 10.36 -2.48
C LEU A 7 5.09 11.26 -3.70
N GLU A 8 5.75 10.92 -4.79
CA GLU A 8 5.55 11.58 -6.09
C GLU A 8 5.41 10.53 -7.19
N LEU A 9 4.33 10.64 -7.94
CA LEU A 9 4.11 9.88 -9.17
C LEU A 9 4.43 10.80 -10.34
N GLN A 10 5.19 10.31 -11.31
CA GLN A 10 5.62 11.06 -12.48
C GLN A 10 5.26 10.32 -13.76
N ASN A 11 4.33 10.87 -14.52
CA ASN A 11 3.92 10.38 -15.84
C ASN A 11 3.57 8.89 -15.87
N ILE A 12 2.82 8.42 -14.85
CA ILE A 12 2.43 7.02 -14.73
C ILE A 12 1.44 6.65 -15.83
N ASN A 13 1.79 5.62 -16.57
CA ASN A 13 0.94 5.02 -17.59
C ASN A 13 0.70 3.54 -17.28
N LYS A 14 -0.54 3.09 -17.52
CA LYS A 14 -0.92 1.69 -17.41
C LYS A 14 -2.03 1.32 -18.38
N SER A 15 -1.81 0.24 -19.12
CA SER A 15 -2.79 -0.33 -20.04
C SER A 15 -3.01 -1.81 -19.77
N PHE A 16 -4.20 -2.29 -20.02
CA PHE A 16 -4.58 -3.69 -20.01
C PHE A 16 -5.15 -4.03 -21.38
N GLY A 17 -4.33 -4.63 -22.24
CA GLY A 17 -4.69 -4.84 -23.66
C GLY A 17 -4.97 -3.50 -24.35
N HIS A 18 -6.19 -3.30 -24.81
CA HIS A 18 -6.62 -2.07 -25.50
C HIS A 18 -7.16 -0.99 -24.55
N VAL A 19 -7.29 -1.28 -23.26
CA VAL A 19 -7.83 -0.35 -22.27
C VAL A 19 -6.68 0.39 -21.58
N GLN A 20 -6.58 1.69 -21.80
CA GLN A 20 -5.64 2.56 -21.10
C GLN A 20 -6.26 2.99 -19.77
N ALA A 21 -5.88 2.32 -18.68
CA ALA A 21 -6.42 2.57 -17.35
C ALA A 21 -5.85 3.85 -16.69
N ASN A 22 -4.57 4.11 -16.90
CA ASN A 22 -3.93 5.36 -16.47
C ASN A 22 -3.14 5.94 -17.63
N LYS A 23 -3.23 7.26 -17.82
CA LYS A 23 -2.54 8.01 -18.86
C LYS A 23 -1.90 9.24 -18.28
N ASP A 24 -0.56 9.26 -18.31
CA ASP A 24 0.26 10.42 -17.92
C ASP A 24 -0.09 10.99 -16.54
N ILE A 25 -0.33 10.12 -15.57
CA ILE A 25 -0.76 10.53 -14.23
C ILE A 25 0.44 11.01 -13.42
N SER A 26 0.37 12.26 -12.97
CA SER A 26 1.36 12.86 -12.08
C SER A 26 0.69 13.39 -10.83
N LEU A 27 1.27 13.11 -9.65
CA LEU A 27 0.72 13.43 -8.35
C LEU A 27 1.84 13.65 -7.35
N LYS A 28 1.68 14.63 -6.45
CA LYS A 28 2.58 14.86 -5.32
C LYS A 28 1.80 14.87 -4.03
N ILE A 29 2.30 14.15 -3.04
CA ILE A 29 1.72 14.08 -1.70
C ILE A 29 2.80 14.47 -0.70
N ASN A 30 2.52 15.47 0.13
CA ASN A 30 3.43 15.91 1.17
C ASN A 30 3.13 15.19 2.49
N LYS A 31 4.07 15.25 3.39
CA LYS A 31 3.87 14.70 4.74
C LYS A 31 2.73 15.43 5.45
N GLY A 32 1.75 14.67 5.96
CA GLY A 32 0.58 15.17 6.68
C GLY A 32 -0.61 15.51 5.77
N ASP A 33 -0.48 15.38 4.45
CA ASP A 33 -1.59 15.61 3.53
C ASP A 33 -2.64 14.49 3.63
N ILE A 34 -3.91 14.88 3.50
CA ILE A 34 -5.01 13.99 3.16
C ILE A 34 -5.38 14.27 1.71
N HIS A 35 -5.13 13.31 0.82
CA HIS A 35 -5.32 13.48 -0.61
C HIS A 35 -6.45 12.60 -1.14
N GLY A 36 -7.52 13.23 -1.61
CA GLY A 36 -8.67 12.55 -2.20
C GLY A 36 -8.52 12.36 -3.71
N ILE A 37 -8.72 11.15 -4.22
CA ILE A 37 -8.78 10.85 -5.65
C ILE A 37 -10.24 10.63 -6.03
N ILE A 38 -10.79 11.54 -6.82
CA ILE A 38 -12.19 11.55 -7.22
C ILE A 38 -12.30 11.25 -8.73
N GLY A 39 -13.33 10.53 -9.12
CA GLY A 39 -13.61 10.21 -10.52
C GLY A 39 -14.68 9.13 -10.63
N GLU A 40 -15.20 8.93 -11.82
CA GLU A 40 -16.23 7.94 -12.12
C GLU A 40 -15.73 6.49 -11.93
N ASN A 41 -16.67 5.54 -11.90
CA ASN A 41 -16.31 4.12 -11.89
C ASN A 41 -15.60 3.77 -13.21
N GLY A 42 -14.49 3.04 -13.10
CA GLY A 42 -13.66 2.74 -14.27
C GLY A 42 -12.62 3.79 -14.64
N ALA A 43 -12.56 4.95 -13.94
CA ALA A 43 -11.59 6.02 -14.23
C ALA A 43 -10.11 5.71 -13.86
N GLY A 44 -9.78 4.46 -13.53
CA GLY A 44 -8.40 4.04 -13.24
C GLY A 44 -7.91 4.32 -11.83
N LYS A 45 -8.76 4.79 -10.90
CA LYS A 45 -8.38 5.10 -9.50
C LYS A 45 -7.77 3.89 -8.77
N SER A 46 -8.49 2.77 -8.80
CA SER A 46 -8.03 1.53 -8.16
C SER A 46 -6.77 0.97 -8.82
N THR A 47 -6.64 1.14 -10.13
CA THR A 47 -5.43 0.77 -10.87
C THR A 47 -4.23 1.58 -10.40
N LEU A 48 -4.39 2.91 -10.26
CA LEU A 48 -3.34 3.78 -9.75
C LEU A 48 -2.90 3.38 -8.34
N MET A 49 -3.86 3.13 -7.44
CA MET A 49 -3.55 2.67 -6.07
C MET A 49 -2.88 1.30 -6.07
N SER A 50 -3.29 0.39 -6.94
CA SER A 50 -2.65 -0.92 -7.10
C SER A 50 -1.21 -0.83 -7.62
N ILE A 51 -0.90 0.19 -8.44
CA ILE A 51 0.48 0.46 -8.88
C ILE A 51 1.31 0.98 -7.68
N VAL A 52 0.78 1.94 -6.92
CA VAL A 52 1.47 2.49 -5.75
C VAL A 52 1.73 1.42 -4.69
N TYR A 53 0.80 0.47 -4.54
CA TYR A 53 0.94 -0.64 -3.59
C TYR A 53 1.72 -1.84 -4.13
N GLY A 54 2.06 -1.86 -5.42
CA GLY A 54 2.89 -2.92 -6.02
C GLY A 54 2.13 -4.17 -6.48
N PHE A 55 0.80 -4.12 -6.61
CA PHE A 55 0.04 -5.18 -7.27
C PHE A 55 0.20 -5.16 -8.78
N TYR A 56 0.36 -3.97 -9.36
CA TYR A 56 0.64 -3.78 -10.77
C TYR A 56 1.90 -2.95 -10.94
N GLN A 57 2.65 -3.23 -11.99
CA GLN A 57 3.73 -2.35 -12.40
C GLN A 57 3.19 -1.35 -13.44
N ALA A 58 3.64 -0.10 -13.36
CA ALA A 58 3.38 0.87 -14.40
C ALA A 58 4.08 0.44 -15.70
N ASP A 59 3.46 0.71 -16.85
CA ASP A 59 4.09 0.46 -18.14
C ASP A 59 5.17 1.52 -18.44
N SER A 60 5.00 2.72 -17.90
CA SER A 60 6.00 3.80 -17.90
C SER A 60 5.72 4.81 -16.79
N GLY A 61 6.69 5.69 -16.55
CA GLY A 61 6.67 6.67 -15.47
C GLY A 61 7.53 6.23 -14.29
N ASN A 62 7.59 7.08 -13.26
CA ASN A 62 8.40 6.81 -12.07
C ASN A 62 7.60 7.06 -10.79
N ILE A 63 7.88 6.28 -9.77
CA ILE A 63 7.44 6.51 -8.40
C ILE A 63 8.65 7.00 -7.61
N LYS A 64 8.50 8.12 -6.89
CA LYS A 64 9.50 8.57 -5.93
C LYS A 64 8.95 8.54 -4.52
N ILE A 65 9.75 8.05 -3.61
CA ILE A 65 9.49 8.06 -2.18
C ILE A 65 10.62 8.82 -1.51
N ASN A 66 10.29 9.89 -0.78
CA ASN A 66 11.27 10.78 -0.17
C ASN A 66 12.35 11.24 -1.18
N ASP A 67 11.91 11.74 -2.34
CA ASP A 67 12.75 12.20 -3.47
C ASP A 67 13.61 11.14 -4.17
N LYS A 68 13.54 9.87 -3.75
CA LYS A 68 14.26 8.77 -4.39
C LYS A 68 13.36 8.00 -5.35
N ILE A 69 13.81 7.79 -6.58
CA ILE A 69 13.13 6.89 -7.53
C ILE A 69 13.16 5.49 -6.90
N THR A 70 11.97 4.93 -6.72
CA THR A 70 11.77 3.64 -6.07
C THR A 70 10.95 2.76 -6.99
N GLU A 71 11.48 1.60 -7.32
CA GLU A 71 10.74 0.58 -8.05
C GLU A 71 10.00 -0.30 -7.03
N ILE A 72 8.68 -0.37 -7.16
CA ILE A 72 7.82 -1.18 -6.30
C ILE A 72 7.29 -2.34 -7.13
N LYS A 73 7.79 -3.54 -6.86
CA LYS A 73 7.45 -4.77 -7.61
C LYS A 73 6.44 -5.65 -6.89
N SER A 74 6.24 -5.42 -5.60
CA SER A 74 5.36 -6.24 -4.76
C SER A 74 4.78 -5.42 -3.60
N PRO A 75 3.66 -5.88 -3.01
CA PRO A 75 3.12 -5.30 -1.78
C PRO A 75 4.11 -5.31 -0.61
N HIS A 76 4.96 -6.33 -0.53
CA HIS A 76 6.01 -6.41 0.48
C HIS A 76 7.02 -5.26 0.35
N GLU A 77 7.47 -4.95 -0.87
CA GLU A 77 8.36 -3.80 -1.11
C GLU A 77 7.67 -2.46 -0.79
N SER A 78 6.37 -2.34 -1.08
CA SER A 78 5.55 -1.19 -0.68
C SER A 78 5.60 -0.97 0.83
N ILE A 79 5.34 -2.01 1.60
CA ILE A 79 5.34 -1.98 3.06
C ILE A 79 6.74 -1.59 3.59
N LEU A 80 7.82 -2.16 3.04
CA LEU A 80 9.19 -1.80 3.41
C LEU A 80 9.52 -0.32 3.12
N ASN A 81 8.87 0.27 2.14
CA ASN A 81 8.98 1.70 1.81
C ASN A 81 7.98 2.60 2.57
N GLY A 82 7.24 2.04 3.53
CA GLY A 82 6.31 2.78 4.38
C GLY A 82 4.94 3.03 3.75
N ILE A 83 4.57 2.32 2.69
CA ILE A 83 3.26 2.42 2.05
C ILE A 83 2.39 1.24 2.53
N GLY A 84 1.32 1.53 3.25
CA GLY A 84 0.28 0.57 3.60
C GLY A 84 -0.97 0.78 2.75
N MET A 85 -1.79 -0.26 2.62
CA MET A 85 -3.07 -0.19 1.91
C MET A 85 -4.18 -0.85 2.73
N VAL A 86 -5.32 -0.17 2.83
CA VAL A 86 -6.55 -0.75 3.36
C VAL A 86 -7.45 -1.11 2.18
N HIS A 87 -7.79 -2.39 2.08
CA HIS A 87 -8.65 -2.89 1.01
C HIS A 87 -10.12 -2.63 1.30
N GLN A 88 -10.91 -2.45 0.26
CA GLN A 88 -12.36 -2.24 0.35
C GLN A 88 -13.08 -3.44 0.98
N HIS A 89 -12.59 -4.65 0.74
CA HIS A 89 -13.09 -5.87 1.35
C HIS A 89 -12.03 -6.45 2.27
N PHE A 90 -12.40 -6.74 3.50
CA PHE A 90 -11.52 -7.42 4.44
C PHE A 90 -11.31 -8.86 3.96
N MET A 91 -10.06 -9.21 3.68
CA MET A 91 -9.67 -10.56 3.31
C MET A 91 -9.37 -11.38 4.58
N LEU A 92 -10.40 -11.58 5.42
CA LEU A 92 -10.25 -12.40 6.63
C LEU A 92 -10.36 -13.88 6.26
N VAL A 93 -9.49 -14.69 6.85
CA VAL A 93 -9.60 -16.14 6.80
C VAL A 93 -10.54 -16.57 7.93
N GLU A 94 -11.74 -17.04 7.59
CA GLU A 94 -12.83 -17.33 8.53
C GLU A 94 -12.47 -18.34 9.63
N ASN A 95 -11.58 -19.28 9.33
CA ASN A 95 -11.14 -20.32 10.27
C ASN A 95 -9.96 -19.88 11.15
N PHE A 96 -9.47 -18.65 10.97
CA PHE A 96 -8.35 -18.11 11.74
C PHE A 96 -8.84 -17.23 12.87
N THR A 97 -8.11 -17.24 13.97
CA THR A 97 -8.32 -16.30 15.07
C THR A 97 -7.95 -14.88 14.62
N VAL A 98 -8.36 -13.87 15.40
CA VAL A 98 -8.01 -12.47 15.14
C VAL A 98 -6.50 -12.28 15.03
N VAL A 99 -5.73 -12.87 15.96
CA VAL A 99 -4.27 -12.76 15.97
C VAL A 99 -3.65 -13.40 14.72
N GLU A 100 -4.12 -14.58 14.33
CA GLU A 100 -3.64 -15.27 13.13
C GLU A 100 -3.95 -14.47 11.86
N ASN A 101 -5.13 -13.84 11.76
CA ASN A 101 -5.46 -12.97 10.63
C ASN A 101 -4.56 -11.72 10.57
N ILE A 102 -4.18 -11.15 11.72
CA ILE A 102 -3.33 -9.96 11.78
C ILE A 102 -1.89 -10.28 11.38
N ILE A 103 -1.37 -11.43 11.78
CA ILE A 103 -0.01 -11.85 11.44
C ILE A 103 0.12 -12.46 10.04
N LEU A 104 -1.02 -12.74 9.38
CA LEU A 104 -1.03 -13.25 8.02
C LEU A 104 -0.39 -12.24 7.08
N GLY A 105 0.65 -12.63 6.37
CA GLY A 105 1.39 -11.73 5.47
C GLY A 105 2.66 -11.11 6.07
N PHE A 106 2.92 -11.28 7.35
CA PHE A 106 4.26 -11.06 7.88
C PHE A 106 5.18 -12.18 7.40
N GLU A 107 5.84 -11.96 6.26
CA GLU A 107 6.81 -12.89 5.72
C GLU A 107 8.04 -12.97 6.64
N GLY A 108 8.23 -14.10 7.21
CA GLY A 108 9.37 -14.48 8.04
C GLY A 108 9.09 -15.88 8.58
N GLU A 109 10.11 -16.72 8.71
CA GLU A 109 9.98 -18.09 9.20
C GLU A 109 8.98 -18.15 10.36
N PHE A 110 7.81 -18.71 10.08
CA PHE A 110 6.76 -18.94 11.06
C PHE A 110 7.26 -20.00 12.06
N VAL A 111 7.92 -19.56 13.09
CA VAL A 111 8.03 -20.35 14.31
C VAL A 111 6.75 -20.08 15.08
N PHE A 112 5.76 -20.96 14.89
CA PHE A 112 4.55 -21.00 15.69
C PHE A 112 4.95 -21.08 17.18
N GLY A 113 4.62 -20.04 17.95
CA GLY A 113 4.84 -20.02 19.39
C GLY A 113 5.23 -18.63 19.91
N GLU A 114 6.51 -18.27 19.85
CA GLU A 114 6.99 -17.02 20.45
C GLU A 114 6.51 -15.76 19.71
N LYS A 115 6.48 -15.80 18.38
CA LYS A 115 5.99 -14.64 17.58
C LYS A 115 4.49 -14.40 17.74
N LEU A 116 3.72 -15.47 17.94
CA LEU A 116 2.28 -15.36 18.21
C LEU A 116 2.02 -14.65 19.55
N SER A 117 2.81 -14.98 20.58
CA SER A 117 2.73 -14.34 21.89
C SER A 117 3.10 -12.86 21.82
N GLN A 118 4.18 -12.51 21.10
CA GLN A 118 4.61 -11.12 20.91
C GLN A 118 3.58 -10.33 20.11
N ALA A 119 3.00 -10.91 19.05
CA ALA A 119 1.95 -10.28 18.28
C ALA A 119 0.70 -10.02 19.13
N LYS A 120 0.32 -10.98 19.98
CA LYS A 120 -0.80 -10.84 20.91
C LYS A 120 -0.58 -9.72 21.92
N GLU A 121 0.61 -9.64 22.52
CA GLU A 121 0.97 -8.55 23.46
C GLU A 121 0.92 -7.18 22.78
N SER A 122 1.49 -7.07 21.58
CA SER A 122 1.47 -5.83 20.80
C SER A 122 0.06 -5.43 20.44
N LEU A 123 -0.80 -6.39 20.09
CA LEU A 123 -2.20 -6.15 19.78
C LEU A 123 -3.00 -5.70 21.02
N MET A 124 -2.78 -6.32 22.17
CA MET A 124 -3.43 -5.93 23.42
C MET A 124 -3.06 -4.48 23.80
N LYS A 125 -1.78 -4.14 23.68
CA LYS A 125 -1.32 -2.77 23.91
C LYS A 125 -1.97 -1.77 22.96
N LEU A 126 -2.06 -2.13 21.68
CA LEU A 126 -2.75 -1.28 20.69
C LEU A 126 -4.24 -1.08 21.06
N CYS A 127 -4.93 -2.13 21.51
CA CYS A 127 -6.32 -2.03 21.94
C CYS A 127 -6.46 -1.11 23.17
N GLU A 128 -5.51 -1.12 24.10
CA GLU A 128 -5.49 -0.22 25.26
C GLU A 128 -5.26 1.24 24.85
N ASP A 129 -4.42 1.48 23.85
CA ASP A 129 -4.09 2.84 23.36
C ASP A 129 -5.25 3.49 22.58
N TYR A 130 -6.22 2.70 22.08
CA TYR A 130 -7.33 3.16 21.22
C TYR A 130 -8.72 3.03 21.86
N ASN A 131 -8.83 2.66 23.14
CA ASN A 131 -10.09 2.61 23.89
C ASN A 131 -10.36 3.91 24.67
#